data_f012c07fe7e4daca7460eef4ae7e89cd
#
_entry.id   f012c07fe7e4daca7460eef4ae7e89cd
#
_cell.length_a   1.000
_cell.length_b   1.000
_cell.length_c   1.000
_cell.angle_alpha   90.00
_cell.angle_beta   90.00
_cell.angle_gamma   90.00
#
_symmetry.space_group_name_H-M   'P 1'
#
loop_
_entity.id
_entity.type
_entity.pdbx_description
1 polymer ?
#
loop_
_entity_poly.entity_id
_entity_poly.type
_entity_poly.pdbx_seq_one_letter_code
_entity_poly.pdbx_strand_id
1 'polypeptide(L)'
;MYTMSKVALITGITGQDGSYLAELLLEKGYEVHGIVRRASLINTDRIDHIYPKLKLHYGDLTDAFSLIDIIGKVKPQEIYNLGAQSHVKVSFETPEYTAQVDGLGTLRVREAVRLLGMEKKTRIYQASTSELYGLVQATPQTETTP
;
A
#
# COMPACT_ATOMS: atom_id res chain seq x y z
N MET A 1 -28.08 15.02 -5.05
CA MET A 1 -27.60 13.70 -4.60
C MET A 1 -26.13 13.85 -4.21
N TYR A 2 -25.80 13.87 -2.92
CA TYR A 2 -24.40 13.85 -2.48
C TYR A 2 -23.86 12.43 -2.76
N THR A 3 -23.10 12.26 -3.82
CA THR A 3 -22.30 11.05 -3.98
C THR A 3 -21.23 11.07 -2.89
N MET A 4 -21.33 10.17 -1.92
CA MET A 4 -20.27 10.01 -0.93
C MET A 4 -18.96 9.71 -1.67
N SER A 5 -17.90 10.48 -1.38
CA SER A 5 -16.58 10.24 -1.96
C SER A 5 -16.10 8.84 -1.58
N LYS A 6 -15.50 8.14 -2.53
CA LYS A 6 -14.85 6.86 -2.22
C LYS A 6 -13.63 7.11 -1.33
N VAL A 7 -13.37 6.19 -0.44
CA VAL A 7 -12.21 6.23 0.47
C VAL A 7 -11.15 5.24 -0.01
N ALA A 8 -9.95 5.73 -0.23
CA ALA A 8 -8.79 4.92 -0.59
C ALA A 8 -7.73 4.96 0.52
N LEU A 9 -7.08 3.83 0.78
CA LEU A 9 -5.93 3.71 1.68
C LEU A 9 -4.72 3.24 0.90
N ILE A 10 -3.61 3.97 0.99
CA ILE A 10 -2.36 3.69 0.28
C ILE A 10 -1.26 3.38 1.29
N THR A 11 -0.65 2.20 1.22
CA THR A 11 0.64 1.93 1.86
C THR A 11 1.77 2.37 0.92
N GLY A 12 2.87 2.88 1.46
CA GLY A 12 3.95 3.42 0.62
C GLY A 12 3.61 4.74 -0.08
N ILE A 13 2.70 5.53 0.49
CA ILE A 13 2.22 6.80 -0.08
C ILE A 13 3.34 7.82 -0.33
N THR A 14 4.44 7.76 0.43
CA THR A 14 5.61 8.64 0.27
C THR A 14 6.57 8.18 -0.82
N GLY A 15 6.34 7.02 -1.42
CA GLY A 15 7.09 6.51 -2.56
C GLY A 15 6.70 7.21 -3.86
N GLN A 16 7.39 6.91 -4.94
CA GLN A 16 7.13 7.51 -6.26
C GLN A 16 5.71 7.15 -6.75
N ASP A 17 5.39 5.86 -6.86
CA ASP A 17 4.08 5.42 -7.33
C ASP A 17 2.95 5.81 -6.38
N GLY A 18 3.22 5.73 -5.05
CA GLY A 18 2.25 6.12 -4.03
C GLY A 18 1.87 7.60 -4.10
N SER A 19 2.83 8.49 -4.36
CA SER A 19 2.57 9.93 -4.48
C SER A 19 1.75 10.26 -5.73
N TYR A 20 2.12 9.72 -6.90
CA TYR A 20 1.35 9.91 -8.13
C TYR A 20 -0.07 9.33 -8.05
N LEU A 21 -0.21 8.16 -7.41
CA LEU A 21 -1.53 7.57 -7.19
C LEU A 21 -2.39 8.45 -6.27
N ALA A 22 -1.79 9.01 -5.22
CA ALA A 22 -2.49 9.92 -4.31
C ALA A 22 -3.02 11.16 -5.05
N GLU A 23 -2.20 11.79 -5.92
CA GLU A 23 -2.62 12.90 -6.77
C GLU A 23 -3.80 12.52 -7.65
N LEU A 24 -3.68 11.41 -8.38
CA LEU A 24 -4.73 10.92 -9.29
C LEU A 24 -6.05 10.65 -8.55
N LEU A 25 -5.98 10.04 -7.37
CA LEU A 25 -7.19 9.73 -6.58
C LEU A 25 -7.83 11.00 -6.02
N LEU A 26 -7.04 11.99 -5.58
CA LEU A 26 -7.56 13.31 -5.17
C LEU A 26 -8.27 14.02 -6.33
N GLU A 27 -7.68 14.01 -7.54
CA GLU A 27 -8.30 14.57 -8.74
C GLU A 27 -9.64 13.88 -9.09
N LYS A 28 -9.74 12.58 -8.83
CA LYS A 28 -10.97 11.80 -8.99
C LYS A 28 -11.99 11.99 -7.87
N GLY A 29 -11.71 12.83 -6.89
CA GLY A 29 -12.62 13.14 -5.78
C GLY A 29 -12.65 12.08 -4.67
N TYR A 30 -11.62 11.24 -4.56
CA TYR A 30 -11.49 10.31 -3.44
C TYR A 30 -11.07 11.04 -2.15
N GLU A 31 -11.50 10.49 -1.03
CA GLU A 31 -10.86 10.74 0.26
C GLU A 31 -9.64 9.83 0.36
N VAL A 32 -8.44 10.42 0.40
CA VAL A 32 -7.18 9.68 0.33
C VAL A 32 -6.52 9.60 1.70
N HIS A 33 -6.34 8.38 2.16
CA HIS A 33 -5.60 8.04 3.37
C HIS A 33 -4.27 7.39 3.01
N GLY A 34 -3.22 7.66 3.79
CA GLY A 34 -1.91 7.05 3.59
C GLY A 34 -1.34 6.48 4.87
N ILE A 35 -0.65 5.35 4.77
CA ILE A 35 0.15 4.79 5.86
C ILE A 35 1.59 5.24 5.70
N VAL A 36 2.14 5.87 6.74
CA VAL A 36 3.53 6.29 6.84
C VAL A 36 4.18 5.62 8.05
N ARG A 37 5.44 5.18 7.90
CA ARG A 37 6.19 4.60 9.02
C ARG A 37 6.70 5.69 9.94
N ARG A 38 6.76 5.39 11.24
CA ARG A 38 7.52 6.24 12.17
C ARG A 38 9.01 6.05 11.89
N ALA A 39 9.67 7.12 11.55
CA ALA A 39 11.11 7.17 11.34
C ALA A 39 11.66 8.46 11.93
N SER A 40 12.95 8.47 12.29
CA SER A 40 13.62 9.67 12.79
C SER A 40 13.66 10.80 11.74
N LEU A 41 13.67 10.42 10.46
CA LEU A 41 13.54 11.33 9.31
C LEU A 41 12.35 10.83 8.48
N ILE A 42 11.26 11.58 8.52
CA ILE A 42 10.10 11.33 7.65
C ILE A 42 10.33 12.11 6.38
N ASN A 43 10.51 11.40 5.25
CA ASN A 43 10.61 12.06 3.95
C ASN A 43 9.21 12.12 3.32
N THR A 44 8.64 13.32 3.26
CA THR A 44 7.33 13.61 2.65
C THR A 44 7.45 14.45 1.39
N ASP A 45 8.65 14.78 0.93
CA ASP A 45 8.92 15.72 -0.18
C ASP A 45 8.00 15.48 -1.39
N ARG A 46 7.73 14.20 -1.73
CA ARG A 46 6.88 13.84 -2.87
C ARG A 46 5.40 14.14 -2.67
N ILE A 47 4.94 14.30 -1.44
CA ILE A 47 3.52 14.53 -1.11
C ILE A 47 3.29 15.89 -0.44
N ASP A 48 4.31 16.71 -0.20
CA ASP A 48 4.19 17.98 0.52
C ASP A 48 3.18 18.93 -0.14
N HIS A 49 3.16 18.99 -1.45
CA HIS A 49 2.25 19.86 -2.22
C HIS A 49 0.78 19.45 -2.13
N ILE A 50 0.49 18.20 -1.78
CA ILE A 50 -0.87 17.67 -1.55
C ILE A 50 -1.13 17.32 -0.09
N TYR A 51 -0.14 17.48 0.80
CA TYR A 51 -0.21 17.10 2.20
C TYR A 51 -1.49 17.55 2.93
N PRO A 52 -1.97 18.80 2.78
CA PRO A 52 -3.19 19.26 3.45
C PRO A 52 -4.47 18.53 3.03
N LYS A 53 -4.43 17.83 1.87
CA LYS A 53 -5.56 17.07 1.33
C LYS A 53 -5.53 15.59 1.72
N LEU A 54 -4.43 15.13 2.31
CA LEU A 54 -4.22 13.74 2.70
C LEU A 54 -4.52 13.52 4.18
N LYS A 55 -5.01 12.33 4.50
CA LYS A 55 -5.16 11.84 5.88
C LYS A 55 -4.11 10.78 6.16
N LEU A 56 -3.03 11.16 6.84
CA LEU A 56 -1.91 10.27 7.11
C LEU A 56 -2.05 9.56 8.46
N HIS A 57 -1.68 8.29 8.49
CA HIS A 57 -1.71 7.43 9.66
C HIS A 57 -0.32 6.81 9.87
N TYR A 58 0.12 6.75 11.13
CA TYR A 58 1.34 6.04 11.47
C TYR A 58 1.06 4.54 11.61
N GLY A 59 1.71 3.74 10.77
CA GLY A 59 1.59 2.28 10.77
C GLY A 59 2.77 1.62 10.06
N ASP A 60 2.91 0.31 10.23
CA ASP A 60 3.97 -0.47 9.61
C ASP A 60 3.41 -1.80 9.09
N LEU A 61 3.87 -2.25 7.92
CA LEU A 61 3.52 -3.55 7.35
C LEU A 61 4.00 -4.72 8.22
N THR A 62 4.96 -4.48 9.10
CA THR A 62 5.44 -5.48 10.07
C THR A 62 4.59 -5.55 11.35
N ASP A 63 3.65 -4.61 11.54
CA ASP A 63 2.78 -4.52 12.70
C ASP A 63 1.31 -4.75 12.33
N ALA A 64 0.82 -5.96 12.59
CA ALA A 64 -0.56 -6.34 12.30
C ALA A 64 -1.59 -5.49 13.07
N PHE A 65 -1.28 -5.12 14.32
CA PHE A 65 -2.21 -4.34 15.13
C PHE A 65 -2.44 -2.94 14.57
N SER A 66 -1.38 -2.26 14.15
CA SER A 66 -1.49 -0.93 13.53
C SER A 66 -2.34 -0.98 12.25
N LEU A 67 -2.17 -2.03 11.44
CA LEU A 67 -2.95 -2.20 10.20
C LEU A 67 -4.44 -2.45 10.49
N ILE A 68 -4.76 -3.32 11.46
CA ILE A 68 -6.15 -3.60 11.85
C ILE A 68 -6.81 -2.32 12.39
N ASP A 69 -6.13 -1.56 13.25
CA ASP A 69 -6.65 -0.32 13.82
C ASP A 69 -6.92 0.73 12.73
N ILE A 70 -5.95 0.95 11.83
CA ILE A 70 -6.08 1.93 10.73
C ILE A 70 -7.19 1.53 9.78
N ILE A 71 -7.20 0.28 9.28
CA ILE A 71 -8.20 -0.20 8.33
C ILE A 71 -9.60 -0.16 8.96
N GLY A 72 -9.71 -0.53 10.23
CA GLY A 72 -10.96 -0.49 11.00
C GLY A 72 -11.52 0.91 11.20
N LYS A 73 -10.66 1.92 11.38
CA LYS A 73 -11.05 3.34 11.50
C LYS A 73 -11.39 3.96 10.16
N VAL A 74 -10.57 3.72 9.15
CA VAL A 74 -10.71 4.32 7.80
C VAL A 74 -11.85 3.68 7.01
N LYS A 75 -12.06 2.37 7.14
CA LYS A 75 -13.04 1.58 6.40
C LYS A 75 -12.99 1.84 4.89
N PRO A 76 -11.82 1.69 4.25
CA PRO A 76 -11.62 2.03 2.86
C PRO A 76 -12.40 1.10 1.93
N GLN A 77 -12.90 1.63 0.81
CA GLN A 77 -13.42 0.83 -0.29
C GLN A 77 -12.29 0.25 -1.16
N GLU A 78 -11.14 0.91 -1.17
CA GLU A 78 -9.99 0.47 -1.95
C GLU A 78 -8.71 0.60 -1.13
N ILE A 79 -7.89 -0.46 -1.12
CA ILE A 79 -6.55 -0.48 -0.51
C ILE A 79 -5.53 -0.70 -1.62
N TYR A 80 -4.55 0.17 -1.71
CA TYR A 80 -3.42 0.06 -2.63
C TYR A 80 -2.16 -0.25 -1.82
N ASN A 81 -1.73 -1.51 -1.86
CA ASN A 81 -0.54 -1.95 -1.15
C ASN A 81 0.70 -1.80 -2.04
N LEU A 82 1.34 -0.64 -1.92
CA LEU A 82 2.56 -0.26 -2.66
C LEU A 82 3.80 -0.23 -1.75
N GLY A 83 3.59 -0.33 -0.44
CA GLY A 83 4.69 -0.37 0.53
C GLY A 83 5.49 -1.65 0.41
N ALA A 84 6.81 -1.52 0.27
CA ALA A 84 7.72 -2.64 0.15
C ALA A 84 9.14 -2.28 0.60
N GLN A 85 9.97 -3.29 0.86
CA GLN A 85 11.42 -3.20 0.82
C GLN A 85 11.85 -3.56 -0.61
N SER A 86 12.02 -2.57 -1.49
CA SER A 86 12.21 -2.78 -2.93
C SER A 86 13.67 -2.71 -3.40
N HIS A 87 14.62 -2.48 -2.49
CA HIS A 87 16.02 -2.37 -2.85
C HIS A 87 16.68 -3.77 -2.91
N VAL A 88 17.05 -4.23 -4.10
CA VAL A 88 17.56 -5.57 -4.34
C VAL A 88 18.75 -5.94 -3.45
N LYS A 89 19.77 -5.07 -3.35
CA LYS A 89 20.93 -5.34 -2.49
C LYS A 89 20.54 -5.53 -1.03
N VAL A 90 19.65 -4.67 -0.53
CA VAL A 90 19.17 -4.73 0.86
C VAL A 90 18.39 -6.02 1.13
N SER A 91 17.70 -6.59 0.14
CA SER A 91 16.99 -7.87 0.31
C SER A 91 17.92 -9.04 0.65
N PHE A 92 19.15 -9.00 0.16
CA PHE A 92 20.19 -9.99 0.51
C PHE A 92 20.88 -9.71 1.84
N GLU A 93 21.01 -8.43 2.20
CA GLU A 93 21.62 -8.01 3.47
C GLU A 93 20.67 -8.18 4.67
N THR A 94 19.36 -7.96 4.45
CA THR A 94 18.31 -8.05 5.48
C THR A 94 17.13 -8.90 5.00
N PRO A 95 17.32 -10.21 4.75
CA PRO A 95 16.30 -11.07 4.16
C PRO A 95 15.07 -11.25 5.07
N GLU A 96 15.26 -11.30 6.38
CA GLU A 96 14.16 -11.42 7.34
C GLU A 96 13.25 -10.18 7.29
N TYR A 97 13.82 -8.99 7.32
CA TYR A 97 13.05 -7.75 7.21
C TYR A 97 12.29 -7.68 5.88
N THR A 98 12.94 -8.05 4.78
CA THR A 98 12.33 -8.10 3.45
C THR A 98 11.13 -9.05 3.43
N ALA A 99 11.28 -10.28 3.96
CA ALA A 99 10.19 -11.24 4.07
C ALA A 99 9.04 -10.72 4.96
N GLN A 100 9.36 -10.06 6.07
CA GLN A 100 8.37 -9.50 6.98
C GLN A 100 7.56 -8.38 6.34
N VAL A 101 8.18 -7.51 5.55
CA VAL A 101 7.50 -6.39 4.90
C VAL A 101 6.74 -6.87 3.66
N ASP A 102 7.40 -7.57 2.75
CA ASP A 102 6.86 -7.84 1.41
C ASP A 102 5.91 -9.05 1.42
N GLY A 103 6.31 -10.15 2.05
CA GLY A 103 5.49 -11.36 2.14
C GLY A 103 4.43 -11.27 3.24
N LEU A 104 4.88 -11.22 4.49
CA LEU A 104 3.96 -11.21 5.64
C LEU A 104 3.19 -9.89 5.77
N GLY A 105 3.74 -8.77 5.31
CA GLY A 105 3.03 -7.49 5.27
C GLY A 105 1.79 -7.56 4.38
N THR A 106 1.92 -8.16 3.20
CA THR A 106 0.79 -8.41 2.30
C THR A 106 -0.27 -9.30 2.97
N LEU A 107 0.16 -10.38 3.65
CA LEU A 107 -0.75 -11.24 4.40
C LEU A 107 -1.48 -10.46 5.51
N ARG A 108 -0.78 -9.61 6.27
CA ARG A 108 -1.36 -8.81 7.35
C ARG A 108 -2.43 -7.84 6.85
N VAL A 109 -2.22 -7.18 5.72
CA VAL A 109 -3.23 -6.31 5.10
C VAL A 109 -4.50 -7.10 4.75
N ARG A 110 -4.35 -8.27 4.13
CA ARG A 110 -5.47 -9.13 3.76
C ARG A 110 -6.20 -9.67 4.97
N GLU A 111 -5.46 -10.13 5.99
CA GLU A 111 -6.04 -10.63 7.25
C GLU A 111 -6.75 -9.53 8.03
N ALA A 112 -6.24 -8.29 8.03
CA ALA A 112 -6.93 -7.17 8.64
C ALA A 112 -8.30 -6.95 8.00
N VAL A 113 -8.40 -6.96 6.68
CA VAL A 113 -9.68 -6.84 5.95
C VAL A 113 -10.62 -8.01 6.30
N ARG A 114 -10.11 -9.24 6.36
CA ARG A 114 -10.88 -10.43 6.72
C ARG A 114 -11.39 -10.36 8.16
N LEU A 115 -10.53 -10.07 9.12
CA LEU A 115 -10.88 -9.98 10.54
C LEU A 115 -11.93 -8.88 10.81
N LEU A 116 -11.92 -7.82 10.01
CA LEU A 116 -12.89 -6.73 10.11
C LEU A 116 -14.19 -6.99 9.34
N GLY A 117 -14.32 -8.16 8.68
CA GLY A 117 -15.51 -8.52 7.89
C GLY A 117 -15.74 -7.62 6.69
N MET A 118 -14.66 -7.11 6.06
CA MET A 118 -14.72 -6.12 4.99
C MET A 118 -14.49 -6.70 3.59
N GLU A 119 -14.35 -8.03 3.41
CA GLU A 119 -13.95 -8.68 2.16
C GLU A 119 -14.89 -8.39 0.99
N LYS A 120 -16.18 -8.18 1.29
CA LYS A 120 -17.19 -7.84 0.27
C LYS A 120 -17.28 -6.34 -0.05
N LYS A 121 -16.61 -5.49 0.76
CA LYS A 121 -16.71 -4.03 0.67
C LYS A 121 -15.41 -3.37 0.25
N THR A 122 -14.27 -4.01 0.51
CA THR A 122 -12.93 -3.48 0.26
C THR A 122 -12.25 -4.26 -0.85
N ARG A 123 -11.77 -3.56 -1.86
CA ARG A 123 -10.91 -4.11 -2.91
C ARG A 123 -9.46 -3.86 -2.54
N ILE A 124 -8.60 -4.85 -2.75
CA ILE A 124 -7.17 -4.73 -2.49
C ILE A 124 -6.42 -4.87 -3.80
N TYR A 125 -5.63 -3.85 -4.13
CA TYR A 125 -4.62 -3.91 -5.17
C TYR A 125 -3.27 -4.19 -4.54
N GLN A 126 -2.58 -5.23 -5.01
CA GLN A 126 -1.20 -5.56 -4.65
C GLN A 126 -0.29 -5.25 -5.83
N ALA A 127 0.64 -4.31 -5.67
CA ALA A 127 1.59 -3.96 -6.73
C ALA A 127 2.46 -5.15 -7.12
N SER A 128 2.88 -5.94 -6.13
CA SER A 128 3.71 -7.13 -6.34
C SER A 128 5.05 -6.79 -7.01
N THR A 129 5.62 -7.71 -7.77
CA THR A 129 6.95 -7.57 -8.36
C THR A 129 7.06 -8.31 -9.69
N SER A 130 7.80 -7.76 -10.64
CA SER A 130 8.18 -8.44 -11.88
C SER A 130 9.07 -9.66 -11.66
N GLU A 131 9.74 -9.74 -10.51
CA GLU A 131 10.60 -10.87 -10.14
C GLU A 131 9.82 -12.20 -9.99
N LEU A 132 8.50 -12.15 -9.88
CA LEU A 132 7.64 -13.35 -9.88
C LEU A 132 7.76 -14.18 -11.15
N TYR A 133 8.13 -13.56 -12.28
CA TYR A 133 8.32 -14.27 -13.53
C TYR A 133 9.64 -15.05 -13.60
N GLY A 134 10.63 -14.74 -12.75
CA GLY A 134 11.94 -15.39 -12.74
C GLY A 134 12.64 -15.32 -14.10
N LEU A 135 13.08 -16.45 -14.62
CA LEU A 135 13.56 -16.57 -16.01
C LEU A 135 12.36 -16.56 -16.94
N VAL A 136 12.11 -15.40 -17.57
CA VAL A 136 10.93 -15.19 -18.40
C VAL A 136 10.83 -16.18 -19.55
N GLN A 137 9.66 -16.79 -19.73
CA GLN A 137 9.40 -17.80 -20.75
C GLN A 137 8.73 -17.20 -21.99
N ALA A 138 8.28 -15.95 -21.92
CA ALA A 138 7.67 -15.20 -23.03
C ALA A 138 8.01 -13.72 -22.93
N THR A 139 8.09 -13.05 -24.09
CA THR A 139 8.27 -11.61 -24.21
C THR A 139 7.38 -11.12 -25.36
N PRO A 140 6.43 -10.18 -25.08
CA PRO A 140 6.05 -9.65 -23.78
C PRO A 140 5.38 -10.69 -22.87
N GLN A 141 5.44 -10.48 -21.54
CA GLN A 141 4.67 -11.28 -20.59
C GLN A 141 3.18 -10.94 -20.69
N THR A 142 2.35 -11.91 -20.33
CA THR A 142 0.90 -11.80 -20.25
C THR A 142 0.42 -12.38 -18.92
N GLU A 143 -0.87 -12.28 -18.63
CA GLU A 143 -1.48 -12.85 -17.41
C GLU A 143 -1.37 -14.38 -17.33
N THR A 144 -1.07 -15.05 -18.44
CA THR A 144 -0.88 -16.51 -18.51
C THR A 144 0.58 -16.94 -18.54
N THR A 145 1.53 -15.98 -18.57
CA THR A 145 2.97 -16.29 -18.51
C THR A 145 3.31 -16.85 -17.12
N PRO A 146 3.98 -18.01 -17.04
CA PRO A 146 4.41 -18.61 -15.78
C PRO A 146 5.36 -17.71 -15.00
#